data_49dd4d3ba7a7aef1d4e61cf3c4260425
#
_entry.id   49dd4d3ba7a7aef1d4e61cf3c4260425
#
_cell.length_a   1.000
_cell.length_b   1.000
_cell.length_c   1.000
_cell.angle_alpha   90.00
_cell.angle_beta   90.00
_cell.angle_gamma   90.00
#
_symmetry.space_group_name_H-M   'P 1'
#
loop_
_entity.id
_entity.type
_entity.pdbx_description
1 polymer ?
#
loop_
_entity_poly.entity_id
_entity_poly.type
_entity_poly.pdbx_seq_one_letter_code
_entity_poly.pdbx_strand_id
1 'polypeptide(L)'
;AQRGIDVIPEIDMPGHFLAAITQYPDLACDGLIGWGETFSSPICPGKDTTLEFCQDVFKEIFDLFPYEYVHMGGDEVEKNNWKKCPRCQKRIRTEGLKSVEDLQAWFVRDMEKFFLANGKKLIGWDEVVADGLTSDAAITWWRSWSKEAVPMATSQGQRVIACPNEYFYFDYAQD
;
A
#
# COMPACT_ATOMS: atom_id res chain seq x y z
N ALA A 1 19.53 -14.19 -8.35
CA ALA A 1 20.07 -15.38 -7.72
C ALA A 1 21.55 -15.66 -8.07
N GLN A 2 22.00 -15.48 -9.34
CA GLN A 2 23.42 -15.78 -9.73
C GLN A 2 24.47 -14.89 -9.04
N ARG A 3 24.09 -13.76 -8.48
CA ARG A 3 24.99 -12.82 -7.78
C ARG A 3 24.72 -12.68 -6.28
N GLY A 4 23.85 -13.53 -5.73
CA GLY A 4 23.46 -13.44 -4.32
C GLY A 4 22.65 -12.18 -3.98
N ILE A 5 21.96 -11.60 -4.96
CA ILE A 5 21.11 -10.42 -4.80
C ILE A 5 19.66 -10.84 -5.03
N ASP A 6 18.82 -10.61 -4.04
CA ASP A 6 17.38 -10.71 -4.17
C ASP A 6 16.80 -9.34 -4.61
N VAL A 7 15.79 -9.39 -5.47
CA VAL A 7 15.11 -8.19 -5.97
C VAL A 7 13.71 -8.15 -5.34
N ILE A 8 13.42 -7.07 -4.65
CA ILE A 8 12.10 -6.81 -4.07
C ILE A 8 11.42 -5.81 -5.00
N PRO A 9 10.42 -6.22 -5.79
CA PRO A 9 9.65 -5.30 -6.60
C PRO A 9 8.70 -4.50 -5.73
N GLU A 10 8.41 -3.26 -6.14
CA GLU A 10 7.37 -2.43 -5.54
C GLU A 10 6.34 -2.04 -6.58
N ILE A 11 5.07 -2.25 -6.25
CA ILE A 11 3.91 -1.70 -6.94
C ILE A 11 3.07 -1.00 -5.89
N ASP A 12 3.17 0.31 -5.88
CA ASP A 12 2.52 1.12 -4.86
C ASP A 12 1.00 1.17 -5.02
N MET A 13 0.31 0.84 -3.94
CA MET A 13 -1.15 0.93 -3.84
C MET A 13 -1.58 1.02 -2.37
N PRO A 14 -2.73 1.62 -2.07
CA PRO A 14 -3.76 2.13 -2.99
C PRO A 14 -3.48 3.54 -3.52
N GLY A 15 -2.48 4.26 -3.00
CA GLY A 15 -2.04 5.58 -3.44
C GLY A 15 -1.12 5.51 -4.66
N HIS A 16 -0.65 6.67 -5.10
CA HIS A 16 0.31 6.83 -6.21
C HIS A 16 -0.06 6.11 -7.51
N PHE A 17 -1.36 5.93 -7.76
CA PHE A 17 -1.89 5.09 -8.83
C PHE A 17 -2.35 5.88 -10.07
N LEU A 18 -2.02 7.16 -10.17
CA LEU A 18 -2.51 8.03 -11.23
C LEU A 18 -2.19 7.51 -12.64
N ALA A 19 -0.99 7.00 -12.86
CA ALA A 19 -0.58 6.46 -14.16
C ALA A 19 -1.51 5.33 -14.63
N ALA A 20 -1.85 4.40 -13.74
CA ALA A 20 -2.78 3.32 -14.05
C ALA A 20 -4.23 3.85 -14.21
N ILE A 21 -4.67 4.75 -13.35
CA ILE A 21 -6.02 5.35 -13.43
C ILE A 21 -6.24 6.09 -14.74
N THR A 22 -5.23 6.74 -15.31
CA THR A 22 -5.34 7.42 -16.61
C THR A 22 -5.60 6.45 -17.76
N GLN A 23 -5.14 5.22 -17.67
CA GLN A 23 -5.38 4.16 -18.65
C GLN A 23 -6.62 3.34 -18.33
N TYR A 24 -6.91 3.14 -17.06
CA TYR A 24 -8.02 2.36 -16.53
C TYR A 24 -8.88 3.21 -15.58
N PRO A 25 -9.68 4.17 -16.10
CA PRO A 25 -10.43 5.10 -15.27
C PRO A 25 -11.39 4.45 -14.27
N ASP A 26 -11.83 3.24 -14.57
CA ASP A 26 -12.70 2.46 -13.69
C ASP A 26 -12.06 2.05 -12.36
N LEU A 27 -10.73 2.14 -12.24
CA LEU A 27 -10.03 1.89 -10.98
C LEU A 27 -10.27 3.00 -9.95
N ALA A 28 -10.59 4.22 -10.39
CA ALA A 28 -10.83 5.35 -9.51
C ALA A 28 -12.25 5.37 -8.94
N CYS A 29 -12.46 6.17 -7.90
CA CYS A 29 -13.80 6.62 -7.51
C CYS A 29 -14.44 7.42 -8.62
N ASP A 30 -15.76 7.29 -8.81
CA ASP A 30 -16.48 7.89 -9.92
C ASP A 30 -16.24 9.42 -10.03
N GLY A 31 -15.89 9.87 -11.23
CA GLY A 31 -15.78 11.29 -11.57
C GLY A 31 -14.47 11.98 -11.17
N LEU A 32 -13.47 11.25 -10.71
CA LEU A 32 -12.26 11.84 -10.14
C LEU A 32 -11.01 11.35 -10.86
N ILE A 33 -10.79 11.86 -12.06
CA ILE A 33 -9.51 11.75 -12.78
C ILE A 33 -8.91 13.15 -12.79
N GLY A 34 -7.81 13.38 -12.08
CA GLY A 34 -7.17 14.67 -12.18
C GLY A 34 -5.87 14.81 -11.44
N TRP A 35 -4.88 15.29 -12.16
CA TRP A 35 -3.76 15.99 -11.60
C TRP A 35 -4.23 17.29 -10.94
N GLY A 36 -3.83 17.55 -9.73
CA GLY A 36 -3.89 18.87 -9.13
C GLY A 36 -4.81 19.04 -7.94
N GLU A 37 -5.73 18.12 -7.69
CA GLU A 37 -6.54 18.14 -6.46
C GLU A 37 -6.19 17.04 -5.48
N THR A 38 -5.46 16.00 -5.94
CA THR A 38 -5.02 14.87 -5.13
C THR A 38 -3.56 14.57 -5.40
N PHE A 39 -2.76 14.66 -4.35
CA PHE A 39 -1.33 14.39 -4.42
C PHE A 39 -1.05 12.92 -4.82
N SER A 40 -1.87 12.01 -4.37
CA SER A 40 -1.65 10.57 -4.48
C SER A 40 -2.88 9.83 -5.00
N SER A 41 -3.44 10.24 -6.10
CA SER A 41 -4.62 9.65 -6.78
C SER A 41 -4.90 8.17 -6.45
N PRO A 42 -5.62 7.86 -5.37
CA PRO A 42 -5.79 6.48 -4.94
C PRO A 42 -6.86 5.77 -5.76
N ILE A 43 -6.69 4.44 -5.89
CA ILE A 43 -7.74 3.56 -6.42
C ILE A 43 -8.97 3.55 -5.53
N CYS A 44 -10.07 2.98 -6.04
CA CYS A 44 -11.33 2.84 -5.31
C CYS A 44 -11.45 1.47 -4.63
N PRO A 45 -11.16 1.33 -3.33
CA PRO A 45 -11.28 0.04 -2.63
C PRO A 45 -12.73 -0.38 -2.39
N GLY A 46 -13.70 0.44 -2.79
CA GLY A 46 -15.12 0.11 -2.75
C GLY A 46 -15.61 -0.78 -3.90
N LYS A 47 -14.76 -1.02 -4.91
CA LYS A 47 -15.08 -1.85 -6.09
C LYS A 47 -14.35 -3.18 -6.01
N ASP A 48 -15.06 -4.30 -6.18
CA ASP A 48 -14.44 -5.64 -6.23
C ASP A 48 -13.52 -5.77 -7.45
N THR A 49 -13.92 -5.23 -8.60
CA THR A 49 -13.11 -5.22 -9.82
C THR A 49 -11.77 -4.49 -9.65
N THR A 50 -11.69 -3.49 -8.77
CA THR A 50 -10.43 -2.83 -8.44
C THR A 50 -9.52 -3.75 -7.63
N LEU A 51 -10.08 -4.49 -6.68
CA LEU A 51 -9.32 -5.47 -5.89
C LEU A 51 -8.80 -6.61 -6.77
N GLU A 52 -9.66 -7.14 -7.66
CA GLU A 52 -9.28 -8.15 -8.65
C GLU A 52 -8.13 -7.66 -9.53
N PHE A 53 -8.21 -6.44 -10.04
CA PHE A 53 -7.12 -5.84 -10.83
C PHE A 53 -5.80 -5.78 -10.03
N CYS A 54 -5.83 -5.32 -8.78
CA CYS A 54 -4.64 -5.28 -7.92
C CYS A 54 -4.04 -6.67 -7.72
N GLN A 55 -4.88 -7.66 -7.46
CA GLN A 55 -4.46 -9.04 -7.29
C GLN A 55 -3.86 -9.63 -8.57
N ASP A 56 -4.43 -9.34 -9.74
CA ASP A 56 -3.91 -9.81 -11.02
C ASP A 56 -2.55 -9.19 -11.33
N VAL A 57 -2.35 -7.89 -11.07
CA VAL A 57 -1.04 -7.25 -11.18
C VAL A 57 -0.02 -7.96 -10.28
N PHE A 58 -0.35 -8.22 -9.02
CA PHE A 58 0.58 -8.90 -8.12
C PHE A 58 0.84 -10.36 -8.49
N LYS A 59 -0.11 -11.09 -9.08
CA LYS A 59 0.15 -12.44 -9.61
C LYS A 59 1.29 -12.43 -10.64
N GLU A 60 1.24 -11.49 -11.59
CA GLU A 60 2.30 -11.34 -12.58
C GLU A 60 3.65 -11.00 -11.92
N ILE A 61 3.64 -10.12 -10.93
CA ILE A 61 4.84 -9.76 -10.16
C ILE A 61 5.40 -10.98 -9.40
N PHE A 62 4.56 -11.81 -8.81
CA PHE A 62 4.98 -13.00 -8.07
C PHE A 62 5.65 -14.04 -8.97
N ASP A 63 5.17 -14.17 -10.22
CA ASP A 63 5.77 -15.06 -11.22
C ASP A 63 7.12 -14.55 -11.72
N LEU A 64 7.28 -13.23 -11.86
CA LEU A 64 8.51 -12.61 -12.35
C LEU A 64 9.61 -12.54 -11.27
N PHE A 65 9.22 -12.36 -10.00
CA PHE A 65 10.15 -12.15 -8.89
C PHE A 65 10.03 -13.28 -7.86
N PRO A 66 10.99 -14.22 -7.83
CA PRO A 66 10.89 -15.42 -6.99
C PRO A 66 11.11 -15.17 -5.51
N TYR A 67 11.66 -14.01 -5.10
CA TYR A 67 11.89 -13.71 -3.70
C TYR A 67 10.59 -13.67 -2.90
N GLU A 68 10.67 -14.02 -1.61
CA GLU A 68 9.48 -14.14 -0.76
C GLU A 68 8.81 -12.80 -0.45
N TYR A 69 9.55 -11.70 -0.44
CA TYR A 69 9.02 -10.38 -0.14
C TYR A 69 8.69 -9.57 -1.39
N VAL A 70 7.54 -8.90 -1.36
CA VAL A 70 7.08 -7.95 -2.38
C VAL A 70 6.55 -6.71 -1.68
N HIS A 71 6.92 -5.53 -2.17
CA HIS A 71 6.52 -4.26 -1.58
C HIS A 71 5.23 -3.75 -2.22
N MET A 72 4.24 -3.45 -1.39
CA MET A 72 2.94 -2.96 -1.83
C MET A 72 2.81 -1.43 -1.78
N GLY A 73 3.77 -0.72 -1.20
CA GLY A 73 3.65 0.71 -0.95
C GLY A 73 2.81 1.03 0.29
N GLY A 74 1.71 1.74 0.10
CA GLY A 74 0.73 2.05 1.15
C GLY A 74 0.87 3.43 1.77
N ASP A 75 1.82 4.23 1.26
CA ASP A 75 2.12 5.58 1.73
C ASP A 75 1.19 6.64 1.12
N GLU A 76 1.14 7.76 1.80
CA GLU A 76 0.58 9.04 1.35
C GLU A 76 -0.83 8.95 0.71
N VAL A 77 -1.65 8.02 1.17
CA VAL A 77 -2.98 7.77 0.61
C VAL A 77 -3.93 8.92 0.92
N GLU A 78 -4.32 9.66 -0.10
CA GLU A 78 -5.30 10.73 0.02
C GLU A 78 -6.73 10.22 -0.07
N LYS A 79 -7.47 10.32 1.02
CA LYS A 79 -8.77 9.64 1.22
C LYS A 79 -10.00 10.53 0.99
N ASN A 80 -9.81 11.77 0.51
CA ASN A 80 -10.94 12.71 0.34
C ASN A 80 -11.99 12.19 -0.63
N ASN A 81 -11.56 11.48 -1.67
CA ASN A 81 -12.45 10.86 -2.65
C ASN A 81 -13.24 9.71 -2.05
N TRP A 82 -12.63 8.92 -1.18
CA TRP A 82 -13.29 7.79 -0.50
C TRP A 82 -14.42 8.26 0.41
N LYS A 83 -14.27 9.44 1.06
CA LYS A 83 -15.30 10.04 1.91
C LYS A 83 -16.60 10.33 1.15
N LYS A 84 -16.48 10.66 -0.13
CA LYS A 84 -17.60 11.05 -1.00
C LYS A 84 -18.09 9.91 -1.91
N CYS A 85 -17.29 8.87 -2.09
CA CYS A 85 -17.59 7.77 -3.00
C CYS A 85 -18.67 6.84 -2.42
N PRO A 86 -19.83 6.66 -3.08
CA PRO A 86 -20.87 5.79 -2.57
C PRO A 86 -20.44 4.33 -2.41
N ARG A 87 -19.52 3.85 -3.26
CA ARG A 87 -19.01 2.47 -3.21
C ARG A 87 -18.08 2.27 -2.03
N CYS A 88 -17.16 3.21 -1.77
CA CYS A 88 -16.30 3.18 -0.58
C CYS A 88 -17.15 3.25 0.69
N GLN A 89 -18.16 4.14 0.74
CA GLN A 89 -19.07 4.23 1.87
C GLN A 89 -19.93 2.98 2.06
N LYS A 90 -20.31 2.30 0.97
CA LYS A 90 -20.98 1.00 1.04
C LYS A 90 -20.04 -0.05 1.63
N ARG A 91 -18.79 -0.15 1.15
CA ARG A 91 -17.79 -1.07 1.68
C ARG A 91 -17.57 -0.87 3.18
N ILE A 92 -17.38 0.38 3.61
CA ILE A 92 -17.23 0.72 5.03
C ILE A 92 -18.37 0.14 5.87
N ARG A 93 -19.62 0.34 5.43
CA ARG A 93 -20.78 -0.20 6.16
C ARG A 93 -20.84 -1.73 6.14
N THR A 94 -20.57 -2.34 4.99
CA THR A 94 -20.67 -3.80 4.81
C THR A 94 -19.61 -4.55 5.62
N GLU A 95 -18.39 -3.99 5.69
CA GLU A 95 -17.27 -4.57 6.44
C GLU A 95 -17.26 -4.14 7.93
N GLY A 96 -18.25 -3.36 8.37
CA GLY A 96 -18.33 -2.88 9.76
C GLY A 96 -17.22 -1.91 10.15
N LEU A 97 -16.64 -1.19 9.17
CA LEU A 97 -15.57 -0.22 9.36
C LEU A 97 -16.17 1.11 9.85
N LYS A 98 -15.34 1.95 10.48
CA LYS A 98 -15.79 3.21 11.10
C LYS A 98 -15.38 4.44 10.28
N SER A 99 -14.33 4.34 9.47
CA SER A 99 -13.71 5.47 8.79
C SER A 99 -13.07 5.07 7.45
N VAL A 100 -12.58 6.04 6.70
CA VAL A 100 -11.78 5.79 5.49
C VAL A 100 -10.37 5.32 5.84
N GLU A 101 -9.87 5.63 7.03
CA GLU A 101 -8.63 5.08 7.57
C GLU A 101 -8.78 3.57 7.79
N ASP A 102 -9.88 3.14 8.40
CA ASP A 102 -10.20 1.71 8.54
C ASP A 102 -10.38 1.03 7.17
N LEU A 103 -10.85 1.77 6.15
CA LEU A 103 -10.97 1.24 4.79
C LEU A 103 -9.60 0.99 4.16
N GLN A 104 -8.61 1.86 4.39
CA GLN A 104 -7.22 1.59 3.98
C GLN A 104 -6.70 0.35 4.71
N ALA A 105 -6.84 0.30 6.03
CA ALA A 105 -6.40 -0.83 6.83
C ALA A 105 -7.05 -2.15 6.38
N TRP A 106 -8.32 -2.10 6.03
CA TRP A 106 -9.04 -3.26 5.46
C TRP A 106 -8.43 -3.69 4.13
N PHE A 107 -8.17 -2.75 3.21
CA PHE A 107 -7.55 -3.03 1.91
C PHE A 107 -6.16 -3.66 2.08
N VAL A 108 -5.32 -3.09 2.93
CA VAL A 108 -3.95 -3.58 3.20
C VAL A 108 -3.99 -5.01 3.76
N ARG A 109 -4.87 -5.29 4.72
CA ARG A 109 -5.05 -6.65 5.27
C ARG A 109 -5.60 -7.65 4.24
N ASP A 110 -6.48 -7.21 3.35
CA ASP A 110 -7.01 -8.08 2.28
C ASP A 110 -5.89 -8.46 1.30
N MET A 111 -5.06 -7.50 0.93
CA MET A 111 -3.88 -7.74 0.10
C MET A 111 -2.84 -8.61 0.82
N GLU A 112 -2.59 -8.43 2.11
CA GLU A 112 -1.70 -9.32 2.87
C GLU A 112 -2.19 -10.77 2.84
N LYS A 113 -3.49 -11.01 3.05
CA LYS A 113 -4.07 -12.35 2.94
C LYS A 113 -3.83 -12.96 1.57
N PHE A 114 -3.99 -12.16 0.52
CA PHE A 114 -3.74 -12.58 -0.84
C PHE A 114 -2.25 -12.92 -1.06
N PHE A 115 -1.31 -12.12 -0.55
CA PHE A 115 0.13 -12.38 -0.60
C PHE A 115 0.46 -13.70 0.07
N LEU A 116 0.01 -13.89 1.32
CA LEU A 116 0.25 -15.10 2.10
C LEU A 116 -0.32 -16.35 1.41
N ALA A 117 -1.51 -16.26 0.82
CA ALA A 117 -2.13 -17.36 0.06
C ALA A 117 -1.31 -17.75 -1.18
N ASN A 118 -0.48 -16.84 -1.71
CA ASN A 118 0.43 -17.08 -2.83
C ASN A 118 1.89 -17.34 -2.38
N GLY A 119 2.14 -17.58 -1.08
CA GLY A 119 3.47 -17.85 -0.54
C GLY A 119 4.40 -16.64 -0.52
N LYS A 120 3.83 -15.44 -0.57
CA LYS A 120 4.58 -14.17 -0.51
C LYS A 120 4.32 -13.44 0.80
N LYS A 121 5.24 -12.56 1.18
CA LYS A 121 5.16 -11.70 2.34
C LYS A 121 5.11 -10.24 1.90
N LEU A 122 4.23 -9.49 2.52
CA LEU A 122 4.04 -8.08 2.21
C LEU A 122 5.10 -7.22 2.89
N ILE A 123 5.66 -6.27 2.15
CA ILE A 123 6.33 -5.10 2.70
C ILE A 123 5.45 -3.88 2.42
N GLY A 124 5.35 -2.96 3.36
CA GLY A 124 4.71 -1.66 3.15
C GLY A 124 5.52 -0.55 3.76
N TRP A 125 5.24 0.68 3.34
CA TRP A 125 5.77 1.88 4.01
C TRP A 125 5.22 1.99 5.43
N ASP A 126 5.86 2.75 6.29
CA ASP A 126 5.52 2.77 7.72
C ASP A 126 4.12 3.30 8.05
N GLU A 127 3.41 3.87 7.09
CA GLU A 127 1.99 4.21 7.21
C GLU A 127 1.11 3.00 7.51
N VAL A 128 1.45 1.83 6.98
CA VAL A 128 0.61 0.63 7.14
C VAL A 128 0.82 -0.09 8.48
N VAL A 129 1.76 0.34 9.31
CA VAL A 129 2.06 -0.31 10.59
C VAL A 129 0.85 -0.40 11.53
N ALA A 130 -0.04 0.58 11.46
CA ALA A 130 -1.27 0.64 12.27
C ALA A 130 -2.43 -0.19 11.70
N ASP A 131 -2.26 -0.78 10.52
CA ASP A 131 -3.34 -1.44 9.78
C ASP A 131 -3.65 -2.86 10.24
N GLY A 132 -2.90 -3.38 11.22
CA GLY A 132 -3.14 -4.69 11.82
C GLY A 132 -2.63 -5.85 10.95
N LEU A 133 -1.52 -5.66 10.28
CA LEU A 133 -0.78 -6.69 9.55
C LEU A 133 -0.21 -7.76 10.49
N THR A 134 0.05 -8.94 9.96
CA THR A 134 0.66 -10.04 10.72
C THR A 134 2.15 -9.80 10.97
N SER A 135 2.76 -10.67 11.80
CA SER A 135 4.21 -10.67 12.02
C SER A 135 5.03 -11.12 10.80
N ASP A 136 4.38 -11.68 9.77
CA ASP A 136 5.03 -12.04 8.52
C ASP A 136 5.31 -10.82 7.62
N ALA A 137 4.57 -9.72 7.81
CA ALA A 137 4.82 -8.47 7.11
C ALA A 137 6.13 -7.81 7.56
N ALA A 138 6.69 -6.97 6.69
CA ALA A 138 7.79 -6.09 7.03
C ALA A 138 7.41 -4.64 6.73
N ILE A 139 8.01 -3.71 7.47
CA ILE A 139 7.74 -2.28 7.39
C ILE A 139 8.99 -1.55 6.92
N THR A 140 8.86 -0.71 5.91
CA THR A 140 9.90 0.22 5.48
C THR A 140 9.66 1.57 6.15
N TRP A 141 10.50 1.91 7.13
CA TRP A 141 10.39 3.15 7.87
C TRP A 141 11.15 4.27 7.16
N TRP A 142 10.43 5.24 6.60
CA TRP A 142 11.00 6.38 5.90
C TRP A 142 10.72 7.72 6.58
N ARG A 143 9.60 7.82 7.32
CA ARG A 143 9.19 9.05 7.99
C ARG A 143 9.95 9.26 9.29
N SER A 144 11.08 9.95 9.25
CA SER A 144 11.92 10.23 10.44
C SER A 144 11.15 10.93 11.58
N TRP A 145 10.06 11.63 11.24
CA TRP A 145 9.18 12.28 12.23
C TRP A 145 8.16 11.32 12.87
N SER A 146 7.90 10.16 12.29
CA SER A 146 7.01 9.12 12.84
C SER A 146 7.81 8.19 13.74
N LYS A 147 8.12 8.67 14.95
CA LYS A 147 8.97 7.94 15.91
C LYS A 147 8.31 6.70 16.50
N GLU A 148 6.98 6.63 16.47
CA GLU A 148 6.19 5.52 16.98
C GLU A 148 6.14 4.31 16.02
N ALA A 149 6.41 4.50 14.73
CA ALA A 149 6.27 3.45 13.73
C ALA A 149 7.18 2.25 14.01
N VAL A 150 8.45 2.48 14.32
CA VAL A 150 9.42 1.40 14.60
C VAL A 150 9.07 0.63 15.88
N PRO A 151 8.82 1.25 17.05
CA PRO A 151 8.35 0.54 18.24
C PRO A 151 7.04 -0.22 17.99
N MET A 152 6.10 0.33 17.23
CA MET A 152 4.84 -0.32 16.93
C MET A 152 5.06 -1.59 16.09
N ALA A 153 5.81 -1.51 14.98
CA ALA A 153 6.13 -2.65 14.13
C ALA A 153 6.84 -3.77 14.92
N THR A 154 7.86 -3.41 15.70
CA THR A 154 8.63 -4.40 16.47
C THR A 154 7.81 -5.04 17.59
N SER A 155 6.89 -4.29 18.21
CA SER A 155 5.96 -4.86 19.22
C SER A 155 4.98 -5.87 18.61
N GLN A 156 4.70 -5.76 17.32
CA GLN A 156 3.87 -6.69 16.55
C GLN A 156 4.68 -7.87 15.98
N GLY A 157 6.00 -7.92 16.23
CA GLY A 157 6.89 -8.94 15.71
C GLY A 157 7.29 -8.77 14.25
N GLN A 158 6.98 -7.62 13.66
CA GLN A 158 7.31 -7.30 12.27
C GLN A 158 8.78 -6.89 12.12
N ARG A 159 9.36 -7.17 10.96
CA ARG A 159 10.68 -6.68 10.59
C ARG A 159 10.60 -5.23 10.15
N VAL A 160 11.67 -4.46 10.41
CA VAL A 160 11.76 -3.07 9.98
C VAL A 160 12.97 -2.89 9.08
N ILE A 161 12.75 -2.27 7.93
CA ILE A 161 13.78 -1.78 7.01
C ILE A 161 13.88 -0.29 7.26
N ALA A 162 15.02 0.17 7.80
CA ALA A 162 15.22 1.57 8.10
C ALA A 162 15.78 2.31 6.89
N CYS A 163 15.03 3.26 6.35
CA CYS A 163 15.46 4.19 5.32
C CYS A 163 14.95 5.62 5.60
N PRO A 164 15.25 6.19 6.79
CA PRO A 164 14.76 7.52 7.14
C PRO A 164 15.16 8.55 6.09
N ASN A 165 14.19 9.35 5.66
CA ASN A 165 14.34 10.26 4.52
C ASN A 165 15.50 11.25 4.67
N GLU A 166 15.78 11.72 5.86
CA GLU A 166 16.86 12.67 6.15
C GLU A 166 18.27 12.15 5.76
N TYR A 167 18.45 10.81 5.72
CA TYR A 167 19.76 10.20 5.50
C TYR A 167 19.85 9.32 4.25
N PHE A 168 18.74 8.85 3.73
CA PHE A 168 18.71 7.87 2.63
C PHE A 168 18.11 8.41 1.35
N TYR A 169 17.44 9.57 1.38
CA TYR A 169 16.85 10.18 0.20
C TYR A 169 17.85 11.18 -0.41
N PHE A 170 18.12 11.01 -1.71
CA PHE A 170 19.06 11.84 -2.47
C PHE A 170 18.39 12.99 -3.23
N ASP A 171 17.11 13.16 -3.11
CA ASP A 171 16.31 14.25 -3.68
C ASP A 171 16.29 15.52 -2.80
N TYR A 172 16.85 15.43 -1.59
CA TYR A 172 17.11 16.58 -0.73
C TYR A 172 18.49 17.18 -1.00
N ALA A 173 18.63 18.49 -0.73
CA ALA A 173 19.95 19.14 -0.71
C ALA A 173 20.86 18.40 0.29
N GLN A 174 22.03 18.03 -0.16
CA GLN A 174 23.06 17.38 0.67
C GLN A 174 24.05 18.47 1.05
N ASP A 175 23.95 19.05 2.26
CA ASP A 175 24.83 20.08 2.80
C ASP A 175 26.11 19.48 3.42
#